data_4e57df7d41b07f002d06879b0185858e
#
_entry.id   4e57df7d41b07f002d06879b0185858e
#
_cell.length_a   1.000
_cell.length_b   1.000
_cell.length_c   1.000
_cell.angle_alpha   90.00
_cell.angle_beta   90.00
_cell.angle_gamma   90.00
#
_symmetry.space_group_name_H-M   'P 1'
#
loop_
_entity.id
_entity.type
_entity.pdbx_description
1 polymer ?
#
loop_
_entity_poly.entity_id
_entity_poly.type
_entity_poly.pdbx_seq_one_letter_code
_entity_poly.pdbx_strand_id
1 'polypeptide(L)'
;METTARGDVPKTLQTIAYISIPKSADLEFLLWDLQDAIAAYAQLSGTALPRLVDLEANDAGAVDGMVLAVDDAFDDEAMITVEQILDRFGDTETRVYVVVQALSKNNKQADEVLDRLYRACILRRLPWCNGVVICAGSGIAALRHSPRMGLLRRPFSEAMDKLVGAVRMGCSVEHAQLLGGGNAGSVDADGMVRAKPALPAPIWHVIMKRLGTRAQSDI
;
A
#
# COMPACT_ATOMS: atom_id res chain seq x y z
N MET A 1 -5.20 10.89 -25.86
CA MET A 1 -6.51 10.85 -25.16
C MET A 1 -6.21 11.02 -23.69
N GLU A 2 -6.37 12.25 -23.18
CA GLU A 2 -6.13 12.58 -21.78
C GLU A 2 -7.24 11.93 -20.93
N THR A 3 -6.93 10.77 -20.37
CA THR A 3 -7.68 10.29 -19.20
C THR A 3 -7.08 11.02 -18.01
N THR A 4 -7.43 12.29 -17.87
CA THR A 4 -7.10 13.07 -16.68
C THR A 4 -7.65 12.29 -15.49
N ALA A 5 -6.76 11.76 -14.70
CA ALA A 5 -7.05 10.81 -13.69
C ALA A 5 -8.05 11.42 -12.68
N ARG A 6 -9.26 10.86 -12.58
CA ARG A 6 -10.23 11.16 -11.52
C ARG A 6 -9.59 11.11 -10.11
N GLY A 7 -8.42 10.46 -9.99
CA GLY A 7 -7.62 10.37 -8.78
C GLY A 7 -6.75 11.60 -8.45
N ASP A 8 -6.59 12.56 -9.35
CA ASP A 8 -5.64 13.66 -9.15
C ASP A 8 -6.22 14.86 -8.40
N VAL A 9 -7.54 14.98 -8.33
CA VAL A 9 -8.16 16.07 -7.55
C VAL A 9 -8.22 15.66 -6.08
N PRO A 10 -7.60 16.39 -5.15
CA PRO A 10 -7.66 16.10 -3.73
C PRO A 10 -9.11 16.04 -3.21
N LYS A 11 -9.42 15.00 -2.43
CA LYS A 11 -10.72 14.79 -1.79
C LYS A 11 -10.50 14.18 -0.42
N THR A 12 -11.04 14.76 0.63
CA THR A 12 -10.98 14.15 1.97
C THR A 12 -11.71 12.81 1.97
N LEU A 13 -10.98 11.73 2.32
CA LEU A 13 -11.55 10.41 2.49
C LEU A 13 -12.14 10.29 3.89
N GLN A 14 -13.43 10.03 3.98
CA GLN A 14 -14.12 9.83 5.26
C GLN A 14 -14.18 8.36 5.67
N THR A 15 -14.15 7.48 4.67
CA THR A 15 -14.21 6.03 4.85
C THR A 15 -13.12 5.34 4.05
N ILE A 16 -12.42 4.39 4.70
CA ILE A 16 -11.34 3.61 4.05
C ILE A 16 -11.49 2.14 4.39
N ALA A 17 -11.35 1.28 3.38
CA ALA A 17 -11.19 -0.16 3.54
C ALA A 17 -9.72 -0.55 3.36
N TYR A 18 -9.24 -1.49 4.18
CA TYR A 18 -7.91 -2.10 4.07
C TYR A 18 -8.07 -3.60 3.83
N ILE A 19 -7.43 -4.09 2.79
CA ILE A 19 -7.60 -5.46 2.30
C ILE A 19 -6.24 -6.07 2.04
N SER A 20 -5.95 -7.24 2.60
CA SER A 20 -4.76 -8.04 2.29
C SER A 20 -5.15 -9.32 1.53
N ILE A 21 -4.52 -9.59 0.40
CA ILE A 21 -4.74 -10.76 -0.43
C ILE A 21 -3.39 -11.28 -0.94
N PRO A 22 -2.96 -12.49 -0.53
CA PRO A 22 -3.58 -13.32 0.50
C PRO A 22 -3.49 -12.70 1.90
N LYS A 23 -4.25 -13.22 2.88
CA LYS A 23 -4.05 -12.85 4.28
C LYS A 23 -2.71 -13.41 4.74
N SER A 24 -1.74 -12.53 5.01
CA SER A 24 -0.40 -12.90 5.48
C SER A 24 0.08 -11.91 6.53
N ALA A 25 0.92 -12.39 7.47
CA ALA A 25 1.47 -11.52 8.52
C ALA A 25 2.27 -10.34 7.95
N ASP A 26 2.92 -10.52 6.81
CA ASP A 26 3.70 -9.47 6.15
C ASP A 26 2.81 -8.37 5.60
N LEU A 27 1.74 -8.72 4.88
CA LEU A 27 0.79 -7.75 4.32
C LEU A 27 -0.02 -7.06 5.42
N GLU A 28 -0.44 -7.80 6.45
CA GLU A 28 -1.10 -7.23 7.62
C GLU A 28 -0.19 -6.25 8.36
N PHE A 29 1.11 -6.55 8.48
CA PHE A 29 2.08 -5.61 9.05
C PHE A 29 2.19 -4.32 8.23
N LEU A 30 2.24 -4.41 6.90
CA LEU A 30 2.32 -3.24 6.03
C LEU A 30 1.06 -2.37 6.14
N LEU A 31 -0.12 -2.98 6.16
CA LEU A 31 -1.38 -2.26 6.38
C LEU A 31 -1.45 -1.63 7.77
N TRP A 32 -1.01 -2.36 8.80
CA TRP A 32 -0.93 -1.81 10.15
C TRP A 32 0.03 -0.62 10.23
N ASP A 33 1.20 -0.68 9.59
CA ASP A 33 2.17 0.43 9.57
C ASP A 33 1.60 1.68 8.89
N LEU A 34 0.82 1.49 7.83
CA LEU A 34 0.10 2.57 7.15
C LEU A 34 -0.97 3.20 8.06
N GLN A 35 -1.80 2.37 8.70
CA GLN A 35 -2.86 2.83 9.61
C GLN A 35 -2.31 3.58 10.81
N ASP A 36 -1.24 3.04 11.44
CA ASP A 36 -0.56 3.66 12.56
C ASP A 36 0.01 5.04 12.19
N ALA A 37 0.61 5.15 11.01
CA ALA A 37 1.12 6.41 10.51
C ALA A 37 0.00 7.41 10.21
N ILE A 38 -1.11 7.01 9.58
CA ILE A 38 -2.26 7.87 9.35
C ILE A 38 -2.82 8.39 10.68
N ALA A 39 -2.92 7.52 11.69
CA ALA A 39 -3.39 7.90 13.02
C ALA A 39 -2.45 8.93 13.70
N ALA A 40 -1.14 8.69 13.64
CA ALA A 40 -0.14 9.61 14.19
C ALA A 40 -0.21 11.00 13.53
N TYR A 41 -0.31 11.04 12.20
CA TYR A 41 -0.43 12.31 11.47
C TYR A 41 -1.77 13.02 11.75
N ALA A 42 -2.87 12.29 11.87
CA ALA A 42 -4.16 12.86 12.21
C ALA A 42 -4.14 13.51 13.59
N GLN A 43 -3.52 12.82 14.57
CA GLN A 43 -3.34 13.37 15.92
C GLN A 43 -2.49 14.65 15.92
N LEU A 44 -1.37 14.66 15.18
CA LEU A 44 -0.48 15.82 15.09
C LEU A 44 -1.15 17.03 14.40
N SER A 45 -1.96 16.77 13.39
CA SER A 45 -2.62 17.83 12.60
C SER A 45 -4.02 18.23 13.12
N GLY A 46 -4.54 17.55 14.15
CA GLY A 46 -5.90 17.77 14.66
C GLY A 46 -6.99 17.43 13.65
N THR A 47 -6.71 16.55 12.67
CA THR A 47 -7.68 16.14 11.66
C THR A 47 -8.42 14.87 12.09
N ALA A 48 -9.67 14.70 11.62
CA ALA A 48 -10.42 13.48 11.87
C ALA A 48 -9.77 12.28 11.15
N LEU A 49 -9.79 11.13 11.82
CA LEU A 49 -9.43 9.85 11.21
C LEU A 49 -10.54 9.38 10.28
N PRO A 50 -10.21 8.83 9.09
CA PRO A 50 -11.18 8.12 8.29
C PRO A 50 -11.76 6.93 9.06
N ARG A 51 -13.06 6.68 8.91
CA ARG A 51 -13.71 5.50 9.48
C ARG A 51 -13.27 4.26 8.71
N LEU A 52 -12.83 3.24 9.43
CA LEU A 52 -12.51 1.93 8.84
C LEU A 52 -13.80 1.21 8.44
N VAL A 53 -13.81 0.67 7.23
CA VAL A 53 -14.93 -0.14 6.71
C VAL A 53 -14.47 -1.57 6.58
N ASP A 54 -15.19 -2.47 7.23
CA ASP A 54 -15.01 -3.91 7.04
C ASP A 54 -15.85 -4.36 5.84
N LEU A 55 -15.18 -4.82 4.80
CA LEU A 55 -15.84 -5.29 3.58
C LEU A 55 -16.43 -6.70 3.70
N GLU A 56 -16.08 -7.45 4.75
CA GLU A 56 -16.69 -8.76 5.05
C GLU A 56 -18.08 -8.57 5.70
N ALA A 57 -18.36 -7.41 6.28
CA ALA A 57 -19.67 -7.08 6.79
C ALA A 57 -20.68 -6.88 5.64
N ASN A 58 -21.87 -7.46 5.78
CA ASN A 58 -22.92 -7.42 4.74
C ASN A 58 -23.46 -6.01 4.43
N ASP A 59 -23.10 -5.00 5.21
CA ASP A 59 -23.54 -3.61 5.07
C ASP A 59 -22.32 -2.67 4.92
N ALA A 60 -21.40 -3.02 4.02
CA ALA A 60 -20.34 -2.12 3.63
C ALA A 60 -20.94 -0.96 2.82
N GLY A 61 -21.28 0.12 3.51
CA GLY A 61 -21.75 1.37 2.89
C GLY A 61 -20.73 1.96 1.90
N ALA A 62 -20.95 3.20 1.47
CA ALA A 62 -20.02 3.88 0.57
C ALA A 62 -18.60 3.92 1.16
N VAL A 63 -17.61 3.55 0.34
CA VAL A 63 -16.18 3.57 0.67
C VAL A 63 -15.50 4.62 -0.20
N ASP A 64 -14.88 5.63 0.42
CA ASP A 64 -14.19 6.70 -0.32
C ASP A 64 -12.82 6.26 -0.82
N GLY A 65 -12.13 5.41 -0.06
CA GLY A 65 -10.81 4.89 -0.41
C GLY A 65 -10.63 3.42 -0.04
N MET A 66 -9.85 2.71 -0.83
CA MET A 66 -9.50 1.30 -0.62
C MET A 66 -7.99 1.16 -0.74
N VAL A 67 -7.38 0.47 0.21
CA VAL A 67 -5.96 0.11 0.15
C VAL A 67 -5.86 -1.40 0.00
N LEU A 68 -5.37 -1.85 -1.15
CA LEU A 68 -5.12 -3.25 -1.47
C LEU A 68 -3.66 -3.58 -1.17
N ALA A 69 -3.41 -4.50 -0.24
CA ALA A 69 -2.09 -5.06 0.00
C ALA A 69 -2.02 -6.46 -0.64
N VAL A 70 -1.06 -6.65 -1.52
CA VAL A 70 -0.83 -7.91 -2.25
C VAL A 70 0.66 -8.24 -2.27
N ASP A 71 1.02 -9.49 -2.51
CA ASP A 71 2.41 -9.86 -2.79
C ASP A 71 2.63 -10.16 -4.28
N ASP A 72 3.88 -10.34 -4.70
CA ASP A 72 4.22 -10.62 -6.10
C ASP A 72 4.09 -12.10 -6.48
N ALA A 73 3.66 -12.97 -5.55
CA ALA A 73 3.21 -14.34 -5.81
C ALA A 73 1.70 -14.41 -6.16
N PHE A 74 1.08 -13.27 -6.35
CA PHE A 74 -0.33 -13.05 -6.65
C PHE A 74 -0.79 -13.84 -7.88
N ASP A 75 -1.60 -14.88 -7.67
CA ASP A 75 -2.08 -15.80 -8.69
C ASP A 75 -3.45 -15.39 -9.27
N ASP A 76 -4.00 -16.24 -10.12
CA ASP A 76 -5.30 -15.97 -10.75
C ASP A 76 -6.48 -16.09 -9.77
N GLU A 77 -6.38 -16.93 -8.73
CA GLU A 77 -7.41 -17.04 -7.70
C GLU A 77 -7.46 -15.78 -6.83
N ALA A 78 -6.29 -15.28 -6.44
CA ALA A 78 -6.18 -13.99 -5.74
C ALA A 78 -6.71 -12.83 -6.61
N MET A 79 -6.44 -12.85 -7.93
CA MET A 79 -6.97 -11.85 -8.86
C MET A 79 -8.49 -11.90 -8.94
N ILE A 80 -9.10 -13.09 -9.05
CA ILE A 80 -10.56 -13.25 -9.05
C ILE A 80 -11.16 -12.65 -7.77
N THR A 81 -10.52 -12.88 -6.62
CA THR A 81 -10.97 -12.33 -5.34
C THR A 81 -10.93 -10.80 -5.35
N VAL A 82 -9.85 -10.19 -5.84
CA VAL A 82 -9.76 -8.73 -5.99
C VAL A 82 -10.82 -8.21 -6.94
N GLU A 83 -11.01 -8.85 -8.08
CA GLU A 83 -12.02 -8.44 -9.06
C GLU A 83 -13.43 -8.45 -8.47
N GLN A 84 -13.80 -9.48 -7.71
CA GLN A 84 -15.09 -9.55 -7.00
C GLN A 84 -15.27 -8.41 -6.00
N ILE A 85 -14.19 -8.01 -5.31
CA ILE A 85 -14.23 -6.85 -4.42
C ILE A 85 -14.41 -5.56 -5.21
N LEU A 86 -13.62 -5.37 -6.27
CA LEU A 86 -13.70 -4.16 -7.11
C LEU A 86 -15.05 -4.03 -7.82
N ASP A 87 -15.69 -5.14 -8.21
CA ASP A 87 -17.02 -5.15 -8.84
C ASP A 87 -18.11 -4.52 -7.96
N ARG A 88 -17.97 -4.61 -6.63
CA ARG A 88 -18.89 -3.98 -5.69
C ARG A 88 -18.84 -2.44 -5.72
N PHE A 89 -17.76 -1.87 -6.23
CA PHE A 89 -17.48 -0.44 -6.26
C PHE A 89 -17.39 0.13 -7.68
N GLY A 90 -17.65 -0.66 -8.69
CA GLY A 90 -17.59 -0.22 -10.09
C GLY A 90 -18.39 1.06 -10.32
N ASP A 91 -17.89 1.95 -11.19
CA ASP A 91 -18.49 3.26 -11.51
C ASP A 91 -18.66 4.22 -10.30
N THR A 92 -17.99 3.95 -9.16
CA THR A 92 -17.98 4.87 -8.01
C THR A 92 -16.73 5.76 -8.03
N GLU A 93 -16.67 6.70 -7.08
CA GLU A 93 -15.50 7.54 -6.83
C GLU A 93 -14.54 6.93 -5.77
N THR A 94 -14.67 5.63 -5.50
CA THR A 94 -13.79 4.90 -4.57
C THR A 94 -12.36 4.86 -5.11
N ARG A 95 -11.44 5.46 -4.40
CA ARG A 95 -10.02 5.57 -4.79
C ARG A 95 -9.26 4.33 -4.39
N VAL A 96 -8.54 3.75 -5.34
CA VAL A 96 -7.78 2.52 -5.12
C VAL A 96 -6.30 2.84 -5.00
N TYR A 97 -5.75 2.51 -3.84
CA TYR A 97 -4.33 2.55 -3.51
C TYR A 97 -3.80 1.13 -3.39
N VAL A 98 -2.52 0.93 -3.67
CA VAL A 98 -1.92 -0.41 -3.56
C VAL A 98 -0.64 -0.43 -2.73
N VAL A 99 -0.43 -1.53 -2.04
CA VAL A 99 0.83 -1.90 -1.38
C VAL A 99 1.23 -3.26 -1.93
N VAL A 100 2.30 -3.31 -2.72
CA VAL A 100 2.80 -4.57 -3.28
C VAL A 100 4.05 -4.98 -2.52
N GLN A 101 4.03 -6.17 -1.91
CA GLN A 101 5.23 -6.78 -1.35
C GLN A 101 5.94 -7.60 -2.42
N ALA A 102 7.13 -7.18 -2.83
CA ALA A 102 7.96 -7.95 -3.73
C ALA A 102 8.76 -9.00 -2.93
N LEU A 103 8.43 -10.27 -3.11
CA LEU A 103 9.09 -11.42 -2.48
C LEU A 103 10.38 -11.78 -3.21
N SER A 104 10.42 -11.54 -4.52
CA SER A 104 11.56 -11.80 -5.37
C SER A 104 12.49 -10.59 -5.51
N LYS A 105 13.75 -10.84 -5.91
CA LYS A 105 14.70 -9.76 -6.23
C LYS A 105 14.38 -9.07 -7.55
N ASN A 106 13.58 -9.70 -8.39
CA ASN A 106 13.21 -9.19 -9.69
C ASN A 106 11.85 -8.49 -9.58
N ASN A 107 11.82 -7.19 -9.74
CA ASN A 107 10.60 -6.39 -9.67
C ASN A 107 9.60 -6.72 -10.78
N LYS A 108 9.98 -7.52 -11.78
CA LYS A 108 9.12 -7.84 -12.93
C LYS A 108 7.77 -8.45 -12.52
N GLN A 109 7.77 -9.35 -11.52
CA GLN A 109 6.54 -9.94 -11.01
C GLN A 109 5.65 -8.89 -10.34
N ALA A 110 6.25 -8.01 -9.54
CA ALA A 110 5.50 -6.90 -8.94
C ALA A 110 4.92 -5.95 -10.00
N ASP A 111 5.66 -5.69 -11.09
CA ASP A 111 5.18 -4.86 -12.20
C ASP A 111 4.02 -5.54 -12.95
N GLU A 112 4.07 -6.85 -13.15
CA GLU A 112 2.98 -7.64 -13.75
C GLU A 112 1.72 -7.60 -12.87
N VAL A 113 1.86 -7.72 -11.54
CA VAL A 113 0.75 -7.59 -10.59
C VAL A 113 0.14 -6.19 -10.65
N LEU A 114 0.97 -5.15 -10.63
CA LEU A 114 0.52 -3.76 -10.73
C LEU A 114 -0.28 -3.50 -12.02
N ASP A 115 0.20 -3.99 -13.17
CA ASP A 115 -0.49 -3.86 -14.45
C ASP A 115 -1.86 -4.57 -14.44
N ARG A 116 -1.96 -5.76 -13.84
CA ARG A 116 -3.22 -6.48 -13.68
C ARG A 116 -4.21 -5.71 -12.81
N LEU A 117 -3.78 -5.20 -11.66
CA LEU A 117 -4.61 -4.40 -10.75
C LEU A 117 -5.06 -3.08 -11.39
N TYR A 118 -4.15 -2.39 -12.06
CA TYR A 118 -4.46 -1.17 -12.81
C TYR A 118 -5.54 -1.41 -13.85
N ARG A 119 -5.38 -2.45 -14.69
CA ARG A 119 -6.38 -2.80 -15.71
C ARG A 119 -7.73 -3.12 -15.09
N ALA A 120 -7.75 -3.87 -13.98
CA ALA A 120 -8.99 -4.20 -13.29
C ALA A 120 -9.72 -2.95 -12.78
N CYS A 121 -9.00 -1.95 -12.27
CA CYS A 121 -9.57 -0.67 -11.85
C CYS A 121 -10.11 0.14 -13.04
N ILE A 122 -9.35 0.24 -14.12
CA ILE A 122 -9.77 0.98 -15.33
C ILE A 122 -11.01 0.39 -15.96
N LEU A 123 -11.11 -0.95 -16.06
CA LEU A 123 -12.29 -1.64 -16.57
C LEU A 123 -13.55 -1.31 -15.78
N ARG A 124 -13.41 -1.07 -14.47
CA ARG A 124 -14.50 -0.72 -13.54
C ARG A 124 -14.67 0.78 -13.32
N ARG A 125 -13.90 1.59 -14.05
CA ARG A 125 -13.87 3.05 -13.93
C ARG A 125 -13.57 3.55 -12.52
N LEU A 126 -12.80 2.79 -11.75
CA LEU A 126 -12.34 3.19 -10.43
C LEU A 126 -11.12 4.10 -10.55
N PRO A 127 -11.05 5.20 -9.76
CA PRO A 127 -9.87 6.05 -9.69
C PRO A 127 -8.65 5.29 -9.15
N TRP A 128 -7.67 5.06 -10.00
CA TRP A 128 -6.38 4.49 -9.62
C TRP A 128 -5.47 5.57 -9.06
N CYS A 129 -5.01 5.39 -7.82
CA CYS A 129 -4.21 6.38 -7.09
C CYS A 129 -2.76 5.95 -6.85
N ASN A 130 -2.30 4.90 -7.53
CA ASN A 130 -0.96 4.35 -7.39
C ASN A 130 -0.69 3.82 -5.97
N GLY A 131 0.57 3.69 -5.57
CA GLY A 131 0.92 3.14 -4.26
C GLY A 131 2.41 2.92 -4.06
N VAL A 132 2.74 1.87 -3.31
CA VAL A 132 4.12 1.54 -2.97
C VAL A 132 4.45 0.09 -3.29
N VAL A 133 5.70 -0.17 -3.71
CA VAL A 133 6.27 -1.50 -3.85
C VAL A 133 7.37 -1.67 -2.81
N ILE A 134 7.20 -2.65 -1.93
CA ILE A 134 8.12 -2.95 -0.83
C ILE A 134 9.00 -4.14 -1.23
N CYS A 135 10.22 -3.87 -1.66
CA CYS A 135 11.17 -4.90 -2.14
C CYS A 135 11.96 -5.53 -0.97
N ALA A 136 11.28 -6.00 0.06
CA ALA A 136 11.90 -6.54 1.27
C ALA A 136 12.09 -8.07 1.26
N GLY A 137 11.44 -8.78 0.34
CA GLY A 137 11.29 -10.23 0.41
C GLY A 137 10.25 -10.63 1.47
N SER A 138 10.23 -11.91 1.85
CA SER A 138 9.36 -12.43 2.90
C SER A 138 9.88 -12.11 4.31
N GLY A 139 8.97 -12.11 5.29
CA GLY A 139 9.29 -11.96 6.71
C GLY A 139 9.43 -10.51 7.18
N ILE A 140 8.95 -9.51 6.41
CA ILE A 140 9.03 -8.09 6.80
C ILE A 140 8.25 -7.81 8.10
N ALA A 141 7.26 -8.61 8.45
CA ALA A 141 6.53 -8.53 9.72
C ALA A 141 7.44 -8.61 10.96
N ALA A 142 8.61 -9.27 10.85
CA ALA A 142 9.61 -9.33 11.92
C ALA A 142 10.17 -7.93 12.29
N LEU A 143 9.97 -6.91 11.44
CA LEU A 143 10.35 -5.53 11.73
C LEU A 143 9.30 -4.77 12.57
N ARG A 144 8.20 -5.39 12.97
CA ARG A 144 7.10 -4.74 13.70
C ARG A 144 7.58 -4.02 14.97
N HIS A 145 8.53 -4.63 15.68
CA HIS A 145 9.10 -4.07 16.90
C HIS A 145 10.35 -3.19 16.67
N SER A 146 10.79 -3.06 15.42
CA SER A 146 11.88 -2.16 15.07
C SER A 146 11.39 -0.71 14.97
N PRO A 147 12.17 0.27 15.43
CA PRO A 147 11.80 1.69 15.28
C PRO A 147 11.57 2.06 13.81
N ARG A 148 10.51 2.82 13.52
CA ARG A 148 10.19 3.27 12.14
C ARG A 148 11.38 3.94 11.45
N MET A 149 12.12 4.79 12.17
CA MET A 149 13.29 5.51 11.66
C MET A 149 14.59 4.74 11.87
N GLY A 150 14.54 3.49 12.33
CA GLY A 150 15.73 2.62 12.46
C GLY A 150 16.21 2.13 11.09
N LEU A 151 17.51 1.84 10.98
CA LEU A 151 18.19 1.47 9.72
C LEU A 151 17.46 0.40 8.90
N LEU A 152 16.86 -0.60 9.56
CA LEU A 152 16.21 -1.72 8.89
C LEU A 152 14.83 -1.36 8.34
N ARG A 153 14.05 -0.56 9.09
CA ARG A 153 12.65 -0.27 8.75
C ARG A 153 12.48 1.06 8.01
N ARG A 154 13.39 2.01 8.21
CA ARG A 154 13.30 3.37 7.67
C ARG A 154 12.96 3.46 6.19
N PRO A 155 13.60 2.72 5.24
CA PRO A 155 13.27 2.86 3.82
C PRO A 155 11.82 2.51 3.51
N PHE A 156 11.27 1.51 4.20
CA PHE A 156 9.89 1.08 4.03
C PHE A 156 8.91 2.07 4.66
N SER A 157 9.22 2.55 5.87
CA SER A 157 8.42 3.57 6.54
C SER A 157 8.39 4.89 5.77
N GLU A 158 9.50 5.33 5.18
CA GLU A 158 9.55 6.52 4.32
C GLU A 158 8.70 6.35 3.04
N ALA A 159 8.67 5.15 2.45
CA ALA A 159 7.78 4.86 1.33
C ALA A 159 6.31 4.86 1.75
N MET A 160 5.99 4.24 2.90
CA MET A 160 4.65 4.26 3.46
C MET A 160 4.18 5.67 3.80
N ASP A 161 5.07 6.55 4.31
CA ASP A 161 4.73 7.95 4.61
C ASP A 161 4.30 8.74 3.35
N LYS A 162 4.83 8.40 2.17
CA LYS A 162 4.36 8.97 0.90
C LYS A 162 2.95 8.51 0.57
N LEU A 163 2.65 7.23 0.79
CA LEU A 163 1.30 6.70 0.63
C LEU A 163 0.33 7.33 1.66
N VAL A 164 0.78 7.52 2.91
CA VAL A 164 0.01 8.27 3.93
C VAL A 164 -0.39 9.65 3.42
N GLY A 165 0.56 10.38 2.81
CA GLY A 165 0.29 11.68 2.19
C GLY A 165 -0.82 11.61 1.15
N ALA A 166 -0.74 10.64 0.22
CA ALA A 166 -1.73 10.43 -0.83
C ALA A 166 -3.12 10.09 -0.28
N VAL A 167 -3.19 9.14 0.65
CA VAL A 167 -4.44 8.70 1.30
C VAL A 167 -5.09 9.85 2.07
N ARG A 168 -4.31 10.63 2.84
CA ARG A 168 -4.83 11.76 3.62
C ARG A 168 -5.35 12.90 2.72
N MET A 169 -4.67 13.16 1.63
CA MET A 169 -5.10 14.17 0.65
C MET A 169 -6.16 13.62 -0.30
N GLY A 170 -6.38 12.30 -0.29
CA GLY A 170 -7.29 11.62 -1.19
C GLY A 170 -6.95 11.94 -2.66
N CYS A 171 -5.70 11.76 -3.07
CA CYS A 171 -5.24 11.93 -4.45
C CYS A 171 -4.19 10.87 -4.78
N SER A 172 -3.70 10.85 -6.02
CA SER A 172 -2.62 9.94 -6.41
C SER A 172 -1.33 10.20 -5.62
N VAL A 173 -0.49 9.17 -5.49
CA VAL A 173 0.80 9.27 -4.80
C VAL A 173 1.68 10.33 -5.47
N GLU A 174 1.71 10.36 -6.80
CA GLU A 174 2.44 11.36 -7.57
C GLU A 174 1.97 12.78 -7.27
N HIS A 175 0.65 13.00 -7.29
CA HIS A 175 0.07 14.32 -7.03
C HIS A 175 0.32 14.77 -5.58
N ALA A 176 0.21 13.88 -4.61
CA ALA A 176 0.52 14.16 -3.22
C ALA A 176 1.98 14.60 -3.03
N GLN A 177 2.93 13.97 -3.74
CA GLN A 177 4.34 14.36 -3.69
C GLN A 177 4.57 15.76 -4.26
N LEU A 178 3.90 16.10 -5.36
CA LEU A 178 3.99 17.44 -5.95
C LEU A 178 3.45 18.52 -5.00
N LEU A 179 2.30 18.28 -4.37
CA LEU A 179 1.69 19.21 -3.43
C LEU A 179 2.47 19.35 -2.12
N GLY A 180 3.10 18.26 -1.65
CA GLY A 180 3.90 18.26 -0.43
C GLY A 180 5.29 18.89 -0.57
N GLY A 181 5.66 19.42 -1.73
CA GLY A 181 7.00 19.96 -2.00
C GLY A 181 8.08 18.88 -2.07
N GLY A 182 7.68 17.61 -2.18
CA GLY A 182 8.59 16.48 -2.36
C GLY A 182 9.27 16.49 -3.73
N ASN A 183 10.44 15.84 -3.81
CA ASN A 183 11.14 15.66 -5.08
C ASN A 183 10.33 14.69 -5.97
N ALA A 184 9.94 15.13 -7.16
CA ALA A 184 9.30 14.28 -8.17
C ALA A 184 10.13 13.02 -8.50
N GLY A 185 11.46 13.04 -8.28
CA GLY A 185 12.35 11.88 -8.45
C GLY A 185 12.18 10.76 -7.42
N SER A 186 11.23 10.87 -6.48
CA SER A 186 10.91 9.82 -5.51
C SER A 186 9.81 8.87 -5.97
N VAL A 187 9.21 9.15 -7.11
CA VAL A 187 8.14 8.37 -7.74
C VAL A 187 8.65 7.92 -9.11
N ASP A 188 8.45 6.66 -9.43
CA ASP A 188 8.87 6.10 -10.71
C ASP A 188 7.96 6.57 -11.85
N ALA A 189 8.34 6.27 -13.10
CA ALA A 189 7.59 6.68 -14.28
C ALA A 189 6.16 6.13 -14.36
N ASP A 190 5.87 5.07 -13.60
CA ASP A 190 4.54 4.46 -13.44
C ASP A 190 3.72 5.05 -12.27
N GLY A 191 4.24 6.11 -11.61
CA GLY A 191 3.59 6.75 -10.48
C GLY A 191 3.74 6.01 -9.14
N MET A 192 4.57 4.95 -9.09
CA MET A 192 4.78 4.12 -7.91
C MET A 192 6.01 4.55 -7.11
N VAL A 193 5.96 4.34 -5.80
CA VAL A 193 7.13 4.48 -4.91
C VAL A 193 7.72 3.10 -4.65
N ARG A 194 9.01 2.91 -4.95
CA ARG A 194 9.70 1.63 -4.69
C ARG A 194 10.69 1.76 -3.56
N ALA A 195 10.53 0.92 -2.52
CA ALA A 195 11.42 0.86 -1.37
C ALA A 195 12.26 -0.40 -1.36
N LYS A 196 13.57 -0.25 -1.20
CA LYS A 196 14.54 -1.34 -1.09
C LYS A 196 15.21 -1.29 0.29
N PRO A 197 15.68 -2.45 0.81
CA PRO A 197 16.46 -2.46 2.04
C PRO A 197 17.68 -1.53 1.95
N ALA A 198 17.99 -0.85 3.05
CA ALA A 198 19.20 -0.02 3.14
C ALA A 198 20.50 -0.85 3.12
N LEU A 199 20.40 -2.15 3.41
CA LEU A 199 21.54 -3.06 3.46
C LEU A 199 21.65 -3.91 2.21
N PRO A 200 22.87 -4.33 1.81
CA PRO A 200 23.07 -5.27 0.71
C PRO A 200 22.29 -6.57 0.93
N ALA A 201 21.76 -7.15 -0.14
CA ALA A 201 20.87 -8.30 -0.10
C ALA A 201 21.40 -9.50 0.76
N PRO A 202 22.68 -9.90 0.72
CA PRO A 202 23.17 -11.00 1.57
C PRO A 202 23.03 -10.71 3.06
N ILE A 203 23.38 -9.47 3.47
CA ILE A 203 23.29 -9.02 4.87
C ILE A 203 21.85 -8.94 5.30
N TRP A 204 20.98 -8.37 4.44
CA TRP A 204 19.56 -8.28 4.68
C TRP A 204 18.93 -9.65 4.96
N HIS A 205 19.20 -10.65 4.11
CA HIS A 205 18.67 -12.01 4.27
C HIS A 205 19.08 -12.66 5.60
N VAL A 206 20.35 -12.49 6.00
CA VAL A 206 20.83 -13.03 7.29
C VAL A 206 20.11 -12.40 8.46
N ILE A 207 19.92 -11.08 8.42
CA ILE A 207 19.22 -10.33 9.48
C ILE A 207 17.76 -10.77 9.55
N MET A 208 17.05 -10.80 8.43
CA MET A 208 15.64 -11.17 8.38
C MET A 208 15.42 -12.60 8.86
N LYS A 209 16.27 -13.54 8.47
CA LYS A 209 16.23 -14.91 8.98
C LYS A 209 16.39 -14.96 10.50
N ARG A 210 17.30 -14.18 11.08
CA ARG A 210 17.50 -14.13 12.55
C ARG A 210 16.34 -13.50 13.29
N LEU A 211 15.73 -12.45 12.74
CA LEU A 211 14.57 -11.79 13.33
C LEU A 211 13.35 -12.71 13.27
N GLY A 212 13.11 -13.39 12.17
CA GLY A 212 12.01 -14.33 12.01
C GLY A 212 12.07 -15.51 12.99
N THR A 213 13.27 -16.06 13.24
CA THR A 213 13.46 -17.13 14.24
C THR A 213 13.20 -16.66 15.68
N ARG A 214 13.49 -15.40 16.02
CA ARG A 214 13.19 -14.83 17.34
C ARG A 214 11.70 -14.61 17.55
N ALA A 215 11.00 -14.11 16.56
CA ALA A 215 9.55 -13.89 16.63
C ALA A 215 8.75 -15.19 16.83
N GLN A 216 9.29 -16.32 16.40
CA GLN A 216 8.67 -17.65 16.61
C GLN A 216 8.97 -18.26 18.01
N SER A 217 10.00 -17.79 18.70
CA SER A 217 10.35 -18.28 20.04
C SER A 217 9.65 -17.53 21.17
N ASP A 218 9.01 -16.41 20.90
CA ASP A 218 8.31 -15.56 21.88
C ASP A 218 6.79 -15.81 21.90
N ILE A 219 6.31 -16.84 21.18
CA ILE A 219 4.94 -17.34 21.15
C ILE A 219 4.86 -18.68 21.91
#